data_84b799ce5a701ceb8727fc8fbcb277cc
#
_entry.id   84b799ce5a701ceb8727fc8fbcb277cc
#
_cell.length_a   1.000
_cell.length_b   1.000
_cell.length_c   1.000
_cell.angle_alpha   90.00
_cell.angle_beta   90.00
_cell.angle_gamma   90.00
#
_symmetry.space_group_name_H-M   'P 1'
#
loop_
_entity.id
_entity.type
_entity.pdbx_description
1 polymer ?
#
loop_
_entity_poly.entity_id
_entity_poly.type
_entity_poly.pdbx_seq_one_letter_code
_entity_poly.pdbx_strand_id
1 'polypeptide(L)'
;MLPSDMYSQSNAVDPVLDERTVLDIVRRHGVRCSAVTRIDETGGEARVYVLDHNFVLKVQRPPQLRPRTSLAKEAFFLDQLSAYPDIVVPQVLGYSRHDNIEYIVMTQMPGVPVLTVEVTGVQRMAVLQQLGRTLRGLHSMPQAPFYGSALFPGNRTREEFVARVRANLAHAVQVIGATPHLWRLDVSPADLASRVLAALSASVDLVALHSNPGPVHTFVRPDTLDFVGLIDFGDAYISHPALDWRWPTHADRVALLQGYCDDTPVTDEFMAAWRAALVLSDMSALATRPETRPQTLERLRDLLMTLA
;
A
#
# COMPACT_ATOMS: atom_id res chain seq x y z
N MET A 1 -8.08 -15.12 -3.53
CA MET A 1 -8.29 -13.93 -4.39
C MET A 1 -9.79 -13.87 -4.67
N LEU A 2 -10.49 -12.83 -4.22
CA LEU A 2 -11.83 -12.58 -4.75
C LEU A 2 -11.63 -12.25 -6.23
N PRO A 3 -12.47 -12.74 -7.13
CA PRO A 3 -12.34 -12.46 -8.56
C PRO A 3 -12.23 -10.94 -8.79
N SER A 4 -11.29 -10.50 -9.60
CA SER A 4 -11.11 -9.10 -9.98
C SER A 4 -12.39 -8.46 -10.51
N ASP A 5 -13.27 -9.28 -11.06
CA ASP A 5 -14.52 -8.87 -11.69
C ASP A 5 -15.62 -8.44 -10.71
N MET A 6 -15.52 -8.76 -9.43
CA MET A 6 -16.54 -8.40 -8.44
C MET A 6 -16.62 -6.90 -8.12
N TYR A 7 -15.61 -6.12 -8.47
CA TYR A 7 -15.54 -4.69 -8.13
C TYR A 7 -15.33 -3.79 -9.35
N SER A 8 -14.89 -4.34 -10.47
CA SER A 8 -14.84 -3.60 -11.72
C SER A 8 -16.26 -3.39 -12.24
N GLN A 9 -16.66 -2.14 -12.31
CA GLN A 9 -17.91 -1.73 -12.96
C GLN A 9 -17.60 -1.46 -14.44
N SER A 10 -17.18 -2.48 -15.18
CA SER A 10 -16.70 -2.37 -16.57
C SER A 10 -17.65 -1.64 -17.51
N ASN A 11 -18.95 -1.63 -17.19
CA ASN A 11 -19.98 -0.93 -17.98
C ASN A 11 -20.31 0.46 -17.39
N ALA A 12 -19.66 0.89 -16.32
CA ALA A 12 -19.88 2.24 -15.77
C ALA A 12 -19.20 3.29 -16.65
N VAL A 13 -19.73 4.50 -16.63
CA VAL A 13 -19.12 5.62 -17.34
C VAL A 13 -17.84 6.03 -16.59
N ASP A 14 -16.75 6.21 -17.33
CA ASP A 14 -15.51 6.83 -16.82
C ASP A 14 -15.69 8.37 -16.83
N PRO A 15 -15.78 9.03 -15.66
CA PRO A 15 -16.03 10.47 -15.62
C PRO A 15 -14.82 11.25 -16.16
N VAL A 16 -15.03 12.00 -17.23
CA VAL A 16 -14.07 13.00 -17.75
C VAL A 16 -14.66 14.38 -17.53
N LEU A 17 -14.03 15.17 -16.66
CA LEU A 17 -14.51 16.48 -16.32
C LEU A 17 -13.77 17.54 -17.13
N ASP A 18 -14.50 18.53 -17.64
CA ASP A 18 -13.89 19.73 -18.20
C ASP A 18 -13.32 20.64 -17.10
N GLU A 19 -12.43 21.55 -17.47
CA GLU A 19 -11.75 22.43 -16.52
C GLU A 19 -12.73 23.26 -15.70
N ARG A 20 -13.81 23.78 -16.31
CA ARG A 20 -14.82 24.56 -15.60
C ARG A 20 -15.49 23.75 -14.51
N THR A 21 -15.88 22.51 -14.81
CA THR A 21 -16.50 21.59 -13.84
C THR A 21 -15.53 21.28 -12.70
N VAL A 22 -14.25 21.02 -13.01
CA VAL A 22 -13.20 20.78 -12.01
C VAL A 22 -13.06 21.98 -11.06
N LEU A 23 -12.94 23.19 -11.62
CA LEU A 23 -12.80 24.43 -10.84
C LEU A 23 -14.06 24.73 -10.00
N ASP A 24 -15.25 24.43 -10.52
CA ASP A 24 -16.50 24.59 -9.76
C ASP A 24 -16.60 23.57 -8.60
N ILE A 25 -16.15 22.34 -8.79
CA ILE A 25 -16.08 21.34 -7.73
C ILE A 25 -15.19 21.82 -6.60
N VAL A 26 -13.95 22.18 -6.89
CA VAL A 26 -12.98 22.54 -5.83
C VAL A 26 -13.38 23.82 -5.10
N ARG A 27 -14.02 24.76 -5.79
CA ARG A 27 -14.56 25.99 -5.19
C ARG A 27 -15.63 25.70 -4.13
N ARG A 28 -16.46 24.68 -4.31
CA ARG A 28 -17.47 24.24 -3.31
C ARG A 28 -16.83 23.81 -1.99
N HIS A 29 -15.55 23.39 -2.02
CA HIS A 29 -14.77 23.02 -0.84
C HIS A 29 -13.86 24.17 -0.34
N GLY A 30 -14.13 25.41 -0.76
CA GLY A 30 -13.38 26.60 -0.33
C GLY A 30 -12.01 26.75 -0.99
N VAL A 31 -11.67 25.90 -1.96
CA VAL A 31 -10.38 25.97 -2.68
C VAL A 31 -10.51 26.94 -3.86
N ARG A 32 -9.59 27.89 -3.93
CA ARG A 32 -9.51 28.88 -5.02
C ARG A 32 -8.35 28.51 -5.92
N CYS A 33 -8.67 28.07 -7.14
CA CYS A 33 -7.70 27.74 -8.18
C CYS A 33 -8.08 28.45 -9.47
N SER A 34 -7.08 28.74 -10.29
CA SER A 34 -7.22 29.47 -11.56
C SER A 34 -7.24 28.51 -12.76
N ALA A 35 -6.56 27.36 -12.70
CA ALA A 35 -6.43 26.44 -13.81
C ALA A 35 -6.17 25.00 -13.39
N VAL A 36 -6.51 24.09 -14.31
CA VAL A 36 -6.01 22.70 -14.31
C VAL A 36 -4.68 22.69 -15.06
N THR A 37 -3.58 22.44 -14.33
CA THR A 37 -2.22 22.50 -14.90
C THR A 37 -1.79 21.18 -15.52
N ARG A 38 -2.35 20.04 -15.04
CA ARG A 38 -2.06 18.70 -15.53
C ARG A 38 -3.19 17.73 -15.20
N ILE A 39 -3.37 16.74 -16.08
CA ILE A 39 -4.22 15.57 -15.81
C ILE A 39 -3.31 14.34 -15.78
N ASP A 40 -3.46 13.50 -14.75
CA ASP A 40 -2.68 12.30 -14.56
C ASP A 40 -3.63 11.09 -14.42
N GLU A 41 -3.42 10.07 -15.25
CA GLU A 41 -4.20 8.83 -15.29
C GLU A 41 -3.32 7.59 -15.09
N THR A 42 -2.05 7.77 -14.76
CA THR A 42 -1.07 6.68 -14.66
C THR A 42 -1.45 5.64 -13.58
N GLY A 43 -2.14 6.07 -12.52
CA GLY A 43 -2.64 5.19 -11.47
C GLY A 43 -3.81 4.28 -11.87
N GLY A 44 -4.48 4.57 -13.00
CA GLY A 44 -5.60 3.79 -13.54
C GLY A 44 -6.93 4.01 -12.82
N GLU A 45 -7.00 3.82 -11.52
CA GLU A 45 -8.24 3.78 -10.73
C GLU A 45 -8.87 5.14 -10.46
N ALA A 46 -8.08 6.20 -10.59
CA ALA A 46 -8.55 7.57 -10.49
C ALA A 46 -7.90 8.44 -11.57
N ARG A 47 -8.62 9.46 -12.00
CA ARG A 47 -8.10 10.56 -12.79
C ARG A 47 -7.76 11.70 -11.84
N VAL A 48 -6.52 12.18 -11.88
CA VAL A 48 -6.02 13.23 -10.99
C VAL A 48 -5.85 14.52 -11.78
N TYR A 49 -6.63 15.54 -11.41
CA TYR A 49 -6.50 16.89 -11.92
C TYR A 49 -5.63 17.70 -10.96
N VAL A 50 -4.47 18.15 -11.43
CA VAL A 50 -3.55 19.01 -10.66
C VAL A 50 -3.94 20.46 -10.88
N LEU A 51 -4.05 21.22 -9.78
CA LEU A 51 -4.62 22.57 -9.74
C LEU A 51 -3.58 23.54 -9.18
N ASP A 52 -3.16 24.51 -9.98
CA ASP A 52 -2.21 25.58 -9.62
C ASP A 52 -0.97 25.07 -8.85
N HIS A 53 -0.56 23.81 -9.06
CA HIS A 53 0.57 23.12 -8.40
C HIS A 53 0.49 22.99 -6.86
N ASN A 54 -0.69 23.21 -6.26
CA ASN A 54 -0.87 23.14 -4.80
C ASN A 54 -1.96 22.17 -4.37
N PHE A 55 -2.89 21.85 -5.26
CA PHE A 55 -4.06 21.04 -4.96
C PHE A 55 -4.27 19.97 -6.02
N VAL A 56 -5.00 18.94 -5.64
CA VAL A 56 -5.44 17.90 -6.56
C VAL A 56 -6.92 17.59 -6.35
N LEU A 57 -7.61 17.37 -7.45
CA LEU A 57 -8.92 16.72 -7.48
C LEU A 57 -8.71 15.31 -8.04
N LYS A 58 -8.92 14.29 -7.23
CA LYS A 58 -8.85 12.87 -7.61
C LYS A 58 -10.28 12.38 -7.84
N VAL A 59 -10.59 11.99 -9.07
CA VAL A 59 -11.93 11.51 -9.50
C VAL A 59 -11.84 10.02 -9.76
N GLN A 60 -12.74 9.26 -9.15
CA GLN A 60 -12.75 7.80 -9.29
C GLN A 60 -13.14 7.39 -10.71
N ARG A 61 -12.49 6.34 -11.21
CA ARG A 61 -12.76 5.72 -12.51
C ARG A 61 -13.41 4.33 -12.29
N PRO A 62 -14.74 4.24 -12.18
CA PRO A 62 -15.41 3.00 -11.80
C PRO A 62 -15.05 1.78 -12.67
N PRO A 63 -14.83 1.92 -14.00
CA PRO A 63 -14.43 0.78 -14.84
C PRO A 63 -13.04 0.22 -14.50
N GLN A 64 -12.20 1.00 -13.84
CA GLN A 64 -10.80 0.68 -13.53
C GLN A 64 -10.58 0.26 -12.08
N LEU A 65 -11.64 0.26 -11.24
CA LEU A 65 -11.50 -0.05 -9.82
C LEU A 65 -11.05 -1.47 -9.58
N ARG A 66 -10.02 -1.60 -8.77
CA ARG A 66 -9.62 -2.89 -8.19
C ARG A 66 -10.45 -3.21 -6.95
N PRO A 67 -10.54 -4.51 -6.59
CA PRO A 67 -11.15 -4.90 -5.33
C PRO A 67 -10.51 -4.14 -4.16
N ARG A 68 -11.37 -3.55 -3.30
CA ARG A 68 -10.99 -2.83 -2.07
C ARG A 68 -10.48 -1.40 -2.23
N THR A 69 -10.20 -0.92 -3.44
CA THR A 69 -9.84 0.49 -3.63
C THR A 69 -11.07 1.38 -3.55
N SER A 70 -10.96 2.52 -2.86
CA SER A 70 -12.06 3.47 -2.72
C SER A 70 -11.54 4.84 -2.29
N LEU A 71 -12.03 5.90 -2.93
CA LEU A 71 -11.75 7.28 -2.50
C LEU A 71 -12.38 7.60 -1.14
N ALA A 72 -13.52 6.99 -0.81
CA ALA A 72 -14.10 7.10 0.53
C ALA A 72 -13.16 6.58 1.62
N LYS A 73 -12.45 5.47 1.33
CA LYS A 73 -11.47 4.90 2.24
C LYS A 73 -10.24 5.79 2.37
N GLU A 74 -9.74 6.33 1.25
CA GLU A 74 -8.63 7.27 1.24
C GLU A 74 -8.96 8.52 2.05
N ALA A 75 -10.13 9.13 1.80
CA ALA A 75 -10.59 10.30 2.54
C ALA A 75 -10.68 10.04 4.03
N PHE A 76 -11.29 8.91 4.43
CA PHE A 76 -11.41 8.51 5.82
C PHE A 76 -10.04 8.33 6.48
N PHE A 77 -9.10 7.63 5.82
CA PHE A 77 -7.79 7.36 6.37
C PHE A 77 -6.99 8.65 6.58
N LEU A 78 -6.96 9.52 5.56
CA LEU A 78 -6.28 10.81 5.63
C LEU A 78 -6.89 11.73 6.70
N ASP A 79 -8.21 11.69 6.91
CA ASP A 79 -8.88 12.41 7.98
C ASP A 79 -8.39 11.95 9.36
N GLN A 80 -8.26 10.63 9.59
CA GLN A 80 -7.69 10.10 10.82
C GLN A 80 -6.22 10.53 11.01
N LEU A 81 -5.44 10.63 9.93
CA LEU A 81 -4.04 11.08 9.96
C LEU A 81 -3.89 12.58 10.24
N SER A 82 -4.92 13.38 10.05
CA SER A 82 -4.87 14.83 10.29
C SER A 82 -4.52 15.22 11.73
N ALA A 83 -4.76 14.31 12.69
CA ALA A 83 -4.37 14.46 14.08
C ALA A 83 -2.87 14.16 14.37
N TYR A 84 -2.11 13.69 13.37
CA TYR A 84 -0.72 13.24 13.49
C TYR A 84 0.18 14.03 12.53
N PRO A 85 0.56 15.27 12.84
CA PRO A 85 1.28 16.18 11.94
C PRO A 85 2.69 15.66 11.54
N ASP A 86 3.27 14.76 12.31
CA ASP A 86 4.56 14.13 12.01
C ASP A 86 4.46 13.10 10.88
N ILE A 87 3.25 12.65 10.54
CA ILE A 87 2.97 11.77 9.40
C ILE A 87 2.52 12.63 8.23
N VAL A 88 3.48 12.98 7.36
CA VAL A 88 3.20 13.87 6.23
C VAL A 88 2.45 13.13 5.14
N VAL A 89 1.22 13.57 4.88
CA VAL A 89 0.29 13.05 3.88
C VAL A 89 -0.52 14.20 3.27
N PRO A 90 -1.19 14.01 2.13
CA PRO A 90 -2.14 14.99 1.61
C PRO A 90 -3.23 15.32 2.62
N GLN A 91 -3.55 16.59 2.78
CA GLN A 91 -4.66 17.04 3.60
C GLN A 91 -5.96 17.01 2.79
N VAL A 92 -6.99 16.35 3.31
CA VAL A 92 -8.33 16.34 2.70
C VAL A 92 -9.01 17.69 2.91
N LEU A 93 -9.44 18.32 1.83
CA LEU A 93 -10.20 19.57 1.80
C LEU A 93 -11.68 19.33 1.52
N GLY A 94 -11.98 18.21 0.86
CA GLY A 94 -13.34 17.79 0.59
C GLY A 94 -13.42 16.41 -0.03
N TYR A 95 -14.52 15.73 0.26
CA TYR A 95 -14.89 14.46 -0.35
C TYR A 95 -16.38 14.48 -0.66
N SER A 96 -16.77 13.97 -1.80
CA SER A 96 -18.19 13.83 -2.14
C SER A 96 -18.41 12.70 -3.13
N ARG A 97 -19.66 12.19 -3.10
CA ARG A 97 -20.20 11.27 -4.09
C ARG A 97 -21.55 11.81 -4.55
N HIS A 98 -21.59 12.38 -5.75
CA HIS A 98 -22.79 12.98 -6.33
C HIS A 98 -22.85 12.73 -7.83
N ASP A 99 -24.04 12.49 -8.38
CA ASP A 99 -24.30 12.28 -9.81
C ASP A 99 -23.39 11.22 -10.47
N ASN A 100 -23.16 10.10 -9.78
CA ASN A 100 -22.24 9.02 -10.19
C ASN A 100 -20.76 9.42 -10.26
N ILE A 101 -20.40 10.60 -9.76
CA ILE A 101 -19.01 11.05 -9.64
C ILE A 101 -18.61 10.96 -8.17
N GLU A 102 -17.58 10.19 -7.89
CA GLU A 102 -16.93 10.14 -6.58
C GLU A 102 -15.57 10.81 -6.68
N TYR A 103 -15.31 11.75 -5.77
CA TYR A 103 -14.07 12.53 -5.82
C TYR A 103 -13.58 12.95 -4.43
N ILE A 104 -12.29 13.23 -4.37
CA ILE A 104 -11.62 13.83 -3.21
C ILE A 104 -10.81 15.05 -3.66
N VAL A 105 -10.94 16.16 -2.93
CA VAL A 105 -10.11 17.37 -3.07
C VAL A 105 -9.11 17.38 -1.94
N MET A 106 -7.83 17.52 -2.25
CA MET A 106 -6.76 17.50 -1.24
C MET A 106 -5.59 18.38 -1.65
N THR A 107 -4.70 18.66 -0.70
CA THR A 107 -3.42 19.28 -1.00
C THR A 107 -2.56 18.37 -1.87
N GLN A 108 -1.78 18.96 -2.78
CA GLN A 108 -0.78 18.22 -3.52
C GLN A 108 0.39 17.86 -2.58
N MET A 109 0.85 16.60 -2.61
CA MET A 109 2.08 16.22 -1.93
C MET A 109 3.26 16.94 -2.59
N PRO A 110 4.09 17.66 -1.82
CA PRO A 110 5.30 18.26 -2.37
C PRO A 110 6.31 17.17 -2.76
N GLY A 111 7.17 17.50 -3.74
CA GLY A 111 8.19 16.56 -4.21
C GLY A 111 7.72 15.64 -5.33
N VAL A 112 8.42 14.53 -5.48
CA VAL A 112 8.21 13.54 -6.56
C VAL A 112 8.26 12.12 -6.02
N PRO A 113 7.60 11.14 -6.69
CA PRO A 113 7.73 9.73 -6.32
C PRO A 113 9.19 9.26 -6.40
N VAL A 114 9.62 8.44 -5.44
CA VAL A 114 10.97 7.81 -5.46
C VAL A 114 11.22 7.06 -6.77
N LEU A 115 10.18 6.50 -7.37
CA LEU A 115 10.29 5.79 -8.65
C LEU A 115 10.83 6.67 -9.79
N THR A 116 10.63 7.99 -9.74
CA THR A 116 10.95 8.93 -10.84
C THR A 116 12.33 9.56 -10.72
N VAL A 117 13.06 9.27 -9.64
CA VAL A 117 14.39 9.80 -9.37
C VAL A 117 15.36 8.69 -8.98
N GLU A 118 16.63 8.90 -9.23
CA GLU A 118 17.67 7.95 -8.83
C GLU A 118 18.09 8.20 -7.39
N VAL A 119 17.57 7.38 -6.47
CA VAL A 119 17.93 7.42 -5.04
C VAL A 119 18.76 6.19 -4.72
N THR A 120 20.05 6.37 -4.39
CA THR A 120 21.01 5.27 -4.18
C THR A 120 21.80 5.40 -2.88
N GLY A 121 22.49 4.35 -2.48
CA GLY A 121 23.45 4.37 -1.37
C GLY A 121 22.84 4.84 -0.04
N VAL A 122 23.56 5.70 0.64
CA VAL A 122 23.19 6.23 1.98
C VAL A 122 21.88 6.98 1.95
N GLN A 123 21.60 7.69 0.85
CA GLN A 123 20.38 8.47 0.68
C GLN A 123 19.14 7.57 0.60
N ARG A 124 19.26 6.46 -0.15
CA ARG A 124 18.20 5.44 -0.23
C ARG A 124 17.91 4.83 1.14
N MET A 125 18.96 4.50 1.90
CA MET A 125 18.78 4.00 3.27
C MET A 125 18.08 5.02 4.17
N ALA A 126 18.47 6.31 4.12
CA ALA A 126 17.85 7.35 4.91
C ALA A 126 16.35 7.53 4.60
N VAL A 127 15.99 7.54 3.31
CA VAL A 127 14.57 7.58 2.87
C VAL A 127 13.79 6.40 3.42
N LEU A 128 14.36 5.18 3.34
CA LEU A 128 13.68 3.96 3.80
C LEU A 128 13.56 3.90 5.32
N GLN A 129 14.56 4.36 6.06
CA GLN A 129 14.48 4.47 7.51
C GLN A 129 13.40 5.48 7.93
N GLN A 130 13.32 6.63 7.25
CA GLN A 130 12.27 7.60 7.54
C GLN A 130 10.88 7.06 7.18
N LEU A 131 10.74 6.34 6.06
CA LEU A 131 9.52 5.62 5.73
C LEU A 131 9.16 4.59 6.82
N GLY A 132 10.14 3.86 7.34
CA GLY A 132 9.95 2.92 8.45
C GLY A 132 9.37 3.58 9.70
N ARG A 133 9.93 4.73 10.12
CA ARG A 133 9.40 5.55 11.24
C ARG A 133 7.96 6.00 10.97
N THR A 134 7.70 6.47 9.74
CA THR A 134 6.36 6.90 9.32
C THR A 134 5.35 5.76 9.40
N LEU A 135 5.69 4.56 8.91
CA LEU A 135 4.84 3.37 9.04
C LEU A 135 4.66 2.94 10.49
N ARG A 136 5.69 3.06 11.34
CA ARG A 136 5.55 2.82 12.79
C ARG A 136 4.54 3.73 13.42
N GLY A 137 4.62 5.03 13.13
CA GLY A 137 3.65 6.03 13.59
C GLY A 137 2.23 5.69 13.14
N LEU A 138 2.06 5.37 11.85
CA LEU A 138 0.78 4.98 11.26
C LEU A 138 0.18 3.74 11.95
N HIS A 139 0.98 2.69 12.17
CA HIS A 139 0.53 1.46 12.81
C HIS A 139 0.27 1.62 14.32
N SER A 140 0.82 2.67 14.94
CA SER A 140 0.64 2.97 16.38
C SER A 140 -0.57 3.85 16.67
N MET A 141 -1.28 4.34 15.66
CA MET A 141 -2.51 5.12 15.84
C MET A 141 -3.61 4.29 16.52
N PRO A 142 -4.58 4.93 17.19
CA PRO A 142 -5.77 4.25 17.69
C PRO A 142 -6.52 3.53 16.57
N GLN A 143 -6.69 2.22 16.70
CA GLN A 143 -7.30 1.38 15.65
C GLN A 143 -8.84 1.35 15.69
N ALA A 144 -9.46 1.79 16.78
CA ALA A 144 -10.91 1.76 16.97
C ALA A 144 -11.70 2.43 15.83
N PRO A 145 -11.32 3.59 15.26
CA PRO A 145 -12.04 4.18 14.12
C PRO A 145 -12.07 3.28 12.89
N PHE A 146 -10.96 2.59 12.59
CA PHE A 146 -10.87 1.68 11.45
C PHE A 146 -11.69 0.42 11.63
N TYR A 147 -11.65 -0.18 12.83
CA TYR A 147 -12.48 -1.34 13.18
C TYR A 147 -13.99 -1.01 13.19
N GLY A 148 -14.35 0.20 13.57
CA GLY A 148 -15.73 0.68 13.57
C GLY A 148 -16.29 1.02 12.19
N SER A 149 -15.43 1.23 11.18
CA SER A 149 -15.84 1.68 9.85
C SER A 149 -16.18 0.51 8.93
N ALA A 150 -17.28 0.62 8.19
CA ALA A 150 -17.66 -0.33 7.14
C ALA A 150 -16.70 -0.28 5.92
N LEU A 151 -15.86 0.74 5.82
CA LEU A 151 -14.87 0.89 4.73
C LEU A 151 -13.74 -0.14 4.80
N PHE A 152 -13.53 -0.79 5.96
CA PHE A 152 -12.47 -1.77 6.18
C PHE A 152 -13.06 -3.16 6.49
N PRO A 153 -13.72 -3.82 5.51
CA PRO A 153 -14.29 -5.14 5.72
C PRO A 153 -13.22 -6.23 5.78
N GLY A 154 -13.46 -7.24 6.61
CA GLY A 154 -12.58 -8.40 6.75
C GLY A 154 -11.33 -8.13 7.60
N ASN A 155 -10.63 -9.19 7.97
CA ASN A 155 -9.45 -9.19 8.85
C ASN A 155 -9.64 -8.43 10.18
N ARG A 156 -10.87 -8.33 10.66
CA ARG A 156 -11.17 -7.70 11.96
C ARG A 156 -10.87 -8.61 13.13
N THR A 157 -10.77 -9.90 12.86
CA THR A 157 -10.40 -10.92 13.83
C THR A 157 -9.14 -11.67 13.39
N ARG A 158 -8.46 -12.29 14.36
CA ARG A 158 -7.32 -13.16 14.10
C ARG A 158 -7.71 -14.32 13.18
N GLU A 159 -8.89 -14.89 13.38
CA GLU A 159 -9.40 -16.02 12.62
C GLU A 159 -9.57 -15.64 11.14
N GLU A 160 -10.14 -14.48 10.86
CA GLU A 160 -10.32 -13.95 9.49
C GLU A 160 -8.96 -13.70 8.82
N PHE A 161 -8.00 -13.13 9.56
CA PHE A 161 -6.64 -12.92 9.07
C PHE A 161 -5.96 -14.26 8.73
N VAL A 162 -5.98 -15.22 9.66
CA VAL A 162 -5.39 -16.54 9.47
C VAL A 162 -6.05 -17.28 8.30
N ALA A 163 -7.37 -17.22 8.17
CA ALA A 163 -8.10 -17.83 7.06
C ALA A 163 -7.67 -17.24 5.71
N ARG A 164 -7.49 -15.93 5.63
CA ARG A 164 -6.98 -15.26 4.42
C ARG A 164 -5.55 -15.66 4.08
N VAL A 165 -4.64 -15.65 5.06
CA VAL A 165 -3.25 -16.08 4.84
C VAL A 165 -3.20 -17.52 4.35
N ARG A 166 -3.97 -18.41 4.96
CA ARG A 166 -4.09 -19.81 4.55
C ARG A 166 -4.57 -19.94 3.10
N ALA A 167 -5.60 -19.21 2.70
CA ALA A 167 -6.12 -19.24 1.34
C ALA A 167 -5.09 -18.75 0.31
N ASN A 168 -4.35 -17.67 0.62
CA ASN A 168 -3.30 -17.14 -0.25
C ASN A 168 -2.14 -18.14 -0.40
N LEU A 169 -1.70 -18.76 0.69
CA LEU A 169 -0.65 -19.78 0.67
C LEU A 169 -1.09 -21.03 -0.09
N ALA A 170 -2.33 -21.51 0.11
CA ALA A 170 -2.87 -22.66 -0.60
C ALA A 170 -2.90 -22.42 -2.12
N HIS A 171 -3.33 -21.23 -2.55
CA HIS A 171 -3.30 -20.85 -3.94
C HIS A 171 -1.86 -20.80 -4.49
N ALA A 172 -0.92 -20.20 -3.77
CA ALA A 172 0.48 -20.13 -4.18
C ALA A 172 1.08 -21.55 -4.30
N VAL A 173 0.85 -22.43 -3.33
CA VAL A 173 1.31 -23.84 -3.36
C VAL A 173 0.74 -24.58 -4.57
N GLN A 174 -0.56 -24.39 -4.88
CA GLN A 174 -1.21 -25.02 -6.04
C GLN A 174 -0.56 -24.57 -7.35
N VAL A 175 -0.34 -23.26 -7.53
CA VAL A 175 0.26 -22.72 -8.77
C VAL A 175 1.71 -23.13 -8.94
N ILE A 176 2.49 -23.09 -7.84
CA ILE A 176 3.89 -23.52 -7.84
C ILE A 176 3.95 -25.03 -8.13
N GLY A 177 3.06 -25.84 -7.53
CA GLY A 177 2.97 -27.28 -7.76
C GLY A 177 2.64 -27.66 -9.21
N ALA A 178 1.89 -26.83 -9.91
CA ALA A 178 1.60 -27.00 -11.34
C ALA A 178 2.84 -26.73 -12.24
N THR A 179 3.89 -26.11 -11.68
CA THR A 179 5.13 -25.79 -12.40
C THR A 179 6.38 -26.21 -11.59
N PRO A 180 6.53 -27.50 -11.26
CA PRO A 180 7.54 -27.96 -10.29
C PRO A 180 8.99 -27.69 -10.72
N HIS A 181 9.25 -27.59 -12.02
CA HIS A 181 10.57 -27.26 -12.54
C HIS A 181 11.06 -25.85 -12.17
N LEU A 182 10.15 -24.98 -11.75
CA LEU A 182 10.47 -23.61 -11.27
C LEU A 182 10.88 -23.60 -9.80
N TRP A 183 10.48 -24.60 -9.03
CA TRP A 183 10.81 -24.70 -7.61
C TRP A 183 12.16 -25.41 -7.42
N ARG A 184 13.16 -24.67 -7.00
CA ARG A 184 14.55 -25.16 -6.81
C ARG A 184 15.05 -24.91 -5.40
N LEU A 185 14.15 -25.02 -4.40
CA LEU A 185 14.49 -24.90 -2.99
C LEU A 185 14.40 -26.29 -2.34
N ASP A 186 15.24 -26.53 -1.34
CA ASP A 186 15.31 -27.81 -0.63
C ASP A 186 14.11 -28.07 0.30
N VAL A 187 13.30 -27.04 0.56
CA VAL A 187 12.03 -27.14 1.31
C VAL A 187 10.86 -27.23 0.35
N SER A 188 9.88 -28.09 0.63
CA SER A 188 8.67 -28.16 -0.20
C SER A 188 7.83 -26.87 -0.08
N PRO A 189 7.09 -26.46 -1.13
CA PRO A 189 6.17 -25.31 -1.06
C PRO A 189 5.16 -25.44 0.08
N ALA A 190 4.68 -26.66 0.38
CA ALA A 190 3.70 -26.93 1.42
C ALA A 190 4.29 -26.77 2.83
N ASP A 191 5.51 -27.28 3.04
CA ASP A 191 6.20 -27.13 4.34
C ASP A 191 6.53 -25.66 4.61
N LEU A 192 6.99 -24.95 3.58
CA LEU A 192 7.25 -23.52 3.70
C LEU A 192 5.97 -22.72 4.01
N ALA A 193 4.87 -23.02 3.32
CA ALA A 193 3.58 -22.42 3.60
C ALA A 193 3.09 -22.69 5.04
N SER A 194 3.33 -23.89 5.55
CA SER A 194 2.98 -24.27 6.93
C SER A 194 3.77 -23.45 7.95
N ARG A 195 5.09 -23.28 7.74
CA ARG A 195 5.95 -22.44 8.61
C ARG A 195 5.51 -20.98 8.59
N VAL A 196 5.24 -20.44 7.41
CA VAL A 196 4.74 -19.06 7.23
C VAL A 196 3.42 -18.85 7.97
N LEU A 197 2.48 -19.80 7.81
CA LEU A 197 1.18 -19.70 8.49
C LEU A 197 1.34 -19.75 10.01
N ALA A 198 2.19 -20.61 10.54
CA ALA A 198 2.45 -20.72 11.97
C ALA A 198 3.02 -19.40 12.53
N ALA A 199 4.04 -18.83 11.89
CA ALA A 199 4.67 -17.59 12.33
C ALA A 199 3.71 -16.39 12.30
N LEU A 200 2.93 -16.23 11.21
CA LEU A 200 1.93 -15.14 11.10
C LEU A 200 0.76 -15.33 12.05
N SER A 201 0.42 -16.58 12.39
CA SER A 201 -0.67 -16.86 13.34
C SER A 201 -0.27 -16.63 14.79
N ALA A 202 1.02 -16.60 15.13
CA ALA A 202 1.50 -16.33 16.47
C ALA A 202 1.37 -14.83 16.85
N SER A 203 1.55 -13.94 15.89
CA SER A 203 1.38 -12.50 16.08
C SER A 203 -0.08 -12.07 15.94
N VAL A 204 -0.53 -11.17 16.82
CA VAL A 204 -1.97 -10.83 16.95
C VAL A 204 -2.31 -9.39 16.66
N ASP A 205 -1.33 -8.52 16.43
CA ASP A 205 -1.55 -7.11 16.22
C ASP A 205 -2.02 -6.84 14.79
N LEU A 206 -3.32 -6.61 14.65
CA LEU A 206 -3.91 -6.20 13.38
C LEU A 206 -4.15 -4.69 13.42
N VAL A 207 -3.65 -3.98 12.41
CA VAL A 207 -3.72 -2.53 12.29
C VAL A 207 -4.18 -2.13 10.90
N ALA A 208 -4.64 -0.90 10.76
CA ALA A 208 -4.90 -0.32 9.47
C ALA A 208 -3.57 -0.07 8.74
N LEU A 209 -3.40 -0.67 7.58
CA LEU A 209 -2.22 -0.58 6.73
C LEU A 209 -2.40 0.45 5.64
N HIS A 210 -1.30 1.07 5.20
CA HIS A 210 -1.27 1.78 3.93
C HIS A 210 -1.53 0.82 2.76
N SER A 211 -1.03 -0.41 2.87
CA SER A 211 -1.14 -1.48 1.87
C SER A 211 -0.14 -1.41 0.71
N ASN A 212 0.29 -0.23 0.28
CA ASN A 212 1.20 -0.09 -0.86
C ASN A 212 2.21 1.08 -0.70
N PRO A 213 2.99 1.17 0.40
CA PRO A 213 3.98 2.22 0.62
C PRO A 213 5.27 1.98 -0.20
N GLY A 214 5.11 1.68 -1.49
CA GLY A 214 6.21 1.41 -2.41
C GLY A 214 6.77 2.67 -3.08
N PRO A 215 7.75 2.53 -3.99
CA PRO A 215 8.45 3.66 -4.61
C PRO A 215 7.54 4.64 -5.38
N VAL A 216 6.36 4.20 -5.81
CA VAL A 216 5.37 5.04 -6.51
C VAL A 216 4.67 6.00 -5.55
N HIS A 217 4.43 5.55 -4.30
CA HIS A 217 3.64 6.28 -3.32
C HIS A 217 4.50 6.94 -2.22
N THR A 218 5.79 6.67 -2.20
CA THR A 218 6.78 7.31 -1.33
C THR A 218 7.38 8.51 -2.04
N PHE A 219 7.28 9.70 -1.42
CA PHE A 219 7.71 10.96 -2.02
C PHE A 219 8.99 11.47 -1.40
N VAL A 220 9.85 12.09 -2.24
CA VAL A 220 11.10 12.75 -1.85
C VAL A 220 11.20 14.13 -2.48
N ARG A 221 12.00 15.01 -1.89
CA ARG A 221 12.38 16.28 -2.52
C ARG A 221 13.28 16.02 -3.72
N PRO A 222 13.02 16.61 -4.88
CA PRO A 222 13.81 16.32 -6.08
C PRO A 222 15.26 16.85 -6.03
N ASP A 223 15.51 17.86 -5.21
CA ASP A 223 16.83 18.54 -5.07
C ASP A 223 17.71 17.88 -3.99
N THR A 224 17.16 17.50 -2.84
CA THR A 224 17.90 16.92 -1.71
C THR A 224 17.71 15.42 -1.58
N LEU A 225 16.69 14.85 -2.22
CA LEU A 225 16.23 13.46 -2.11
C LEU A 225 15.80 13.08 -0.68
N ASP A 226 15.51 14.08 0.17
CA ASP A 226 14.96 13.82 1.50
C ASP A 226 13.54 13.27 1.41
N PHE A 227 13.20 12.34 2.30
CA PHE A 227 11.84 11.83 2.43
C PHE A 227 10.86 12.97 2.73
N VAL A 228 9.72 12.95 2.05
CA VAL A 228 8.64 13.92 2.26
C VAL A 228 7.45 13.26 2.94
N GLY A 229 6.92 12.18 2.39
CA GLY A 229 5.71 11.55 2.91
C GLY A 229 5.12 10.48 1.99
N LEU A 230 3.87 10.14 2.25
CA LEU A 230 3.12 9.09 1.56
C LEU A 230 1.84 9.62 0.92
N ILE A 231 1.44 9.01 -0.19
CA ILE A 231 0.15 9.24 -0.87
C ILE A 231 -0.57 7.93 -1.12
N ASP A 232 -1.85 8.01 -1.49
CA ASP A 232 -2.66 6.91 -2.04
C ASP A 232 -3.04 5.83 -1.00
N PHE A 233 -3.91 6.20 -0.07
CA PHE A 233 -4.46 5.33 0.97
C PHE A 233 -5.74 4.57 0.55
N GLY A 234 -6.11 4.64 -0.72
CA GLY A 234 -7.32 4.01 -1.26
C GLY A 234 -7.37 2.49 -1.12
N ASP A 235 -6.21 1.84 -1.12
CA ASP A 235 -6.04 0.39 -0.97
C ASP A 235 -5.95 -0.08 0.50
N ALA A 236 -6.00 0.82 1.47
CA ALA A 236 -5.85 0.52 2.88
C ALA A 236 -6.77 -0.61 3.36
N TYR A 237 -6.30 -1.44 4.27
CA TYR A 237 -7.07 -2.52 4.89
C TYR A 237 -6.49 -2.90 6.26
N ILE A 238 -7.27 -3.59 7.09
CA ILE A 238 -6.79 -4.07 8.38
C ILE A 238 -6.03 -5.38 8.19
N SER A 239 -4.78 -5.45 8.66
CA SER A 239 -3.96 -6.65 8.64
C SER A 239 -2.75 -6.54 9.57
N HIS A 240 -1.86 -7.57 9.55
CA HIS A 240 -0.61 -7.53 10.29
C HIS A 240 0.34 -6.46 9.73
N PRO A 241 0.96 -5.60 10.56
CA PRO A 241 1.82 -4.50 10.12
C PRO A 241 2.98 -4.93 9.21
N ALA A 242 3.50 -6.13 9.38
CA ALA A 242 4.54 -6.70 8.51
C ALA A 242 4.13 -6.84 7.03
N LEU A 243 2.86 -6.66 6.67
CA LEU A 243 2.41 -6.71 5.27
C LEU A 243 2.55 -5.36 4.53
N ASP A 244 2.99 -4.30 5.20
CA ASP A 244 3.25 -2.99 4.57
C ASP A 244 4.66 -2.83 3.98
N TRP A 245 5.46 -3.91 3.93
CA TRP A 245 6.83 -3.89 3.37
C TRP A 245 6.84 -4.12 1.86
N ARG A 246 6.45 -3.14 1.03
CA ARG A 246 6.29 -3.24 -0.43
C ARG A 246 7.53 -2.79 -1.23
N TRP A 247 8.74 -3.05 -0.73
CA TRP A 247 9.98 -2.67 -1.40
C TRP A 247 10.68 -3.86 -2.06
N PRO A 248 11.36 -3.63 -3.23
CA PRO A 248 11.75 -4.73 -4.11
C PRO A 248 12.94 -5.54 -3.60
N THR A 249 13.93 -4.89 -2.94
CA THR A 249 15.16 -5.59 -2.55
C THR A 249 15.15 -5.95 -1.07
N HIS A 250 15.98 -6.95 -0.70
CA HIS A 250 16.16 -7.32 0.71
C HIS A 250 16.80 -6.16 1.50
N ALA A 251 17.79 -5.49 0.94
CA ALA A 251 18.45 -4.34 1.57
C ALA A 251 17.46 -3.19 1.86
N ASP A 252 16.55 -2.91 0.93
CA ASP A 252 15.49 -1.91 1.15
C ASP A 252 14.61 -2.27 2.35
N ARG A 253 14.20 -3.55 2.43
CA ARG A 253 13.32 -4.04 3.50
C ARG A 253 14.03 -4.01 4.86
N VAL A 254 15.32 -4.28 4.89
CA VAL A 254 16.14 -4.17 6.11
C VAL A 254 16.27 -2.72 6.56
N ALA A 255 16.56 -1.78 5.64
CA ALA A 255 16.65 -0.36 5.97
C ALA A 255 15.31 0.19 6.49
N LEU A 256 14.20 -0.22 5.88
CA LEU A 256 12.85 0.14 6.33
C LEU A 256 12.56 -0.42 7.74
N LEU A 257 12.93 -1.69 8.00
CA LEU A 257 12.79 -2.30 9.32
C LEU A 257 13.64 -1.59 10.38
N GLN A 258 14.85 -1.19 10.04
CA GLN A 258 15.69 -0.39 10.95
C GLN A 258 14.98 0.89 11.41
N GLY A 259 14.41 1.65 10.47
CA GLY A 259 13.62 2.83 10.81
C GLY A 259 12.36 2.51 11.61
N TYR A 260 11.69 1.41 11.32
CA TYR A 260 10.51 0.96 12.05
C TYR A 260 10.80 0.60 13.51
N CYS A 261 12.00 0.12 13.81
CA CYS A 261 12.45 -0.30 15.14
C CYS A 261 13.22 0.78 15.91
N ASP A 262 13.51 1.95 15.29
CA ASP A 262 14.49 2.93 15.78
C ASP A 262 14.18 3.42 17.21
N ASP A 263 12.95 3.85 17.47
CA ASP A 263 12.53 4.37 18.78
C ASP A 263 12.02 3.29 19.74
N THR A 264 11.58 2.15 19.23
CA THR A 264 10.98 1.08 20.03
C THR A 264 11.26 -0.27 19.37
N PRO A 265 12.06 -1.13 20.00
CA PRO A 265 12.30 -2.48 19.52
C PRO A 265 11.00 -3.26 19.31
N VAL A 266 10.97 -4.10 18.29
CA VAL A 266 9.87 -5.05 18.05
C VAL A 266 10.15 -6.37 18.76
N THR A 267 9.10 -7.15 19.00
CA THR A 267 9.23 -8.47 19.65
C THR A 267 9.79 -9.51 18.70
N ASP A 268 10.28 -10.64 19.24
CA ASP A 268 10.73 -11.77 18.44
C ASP A 268 9.58 -12.35 17.59
N GLU A 269 8.35 -12.34 18.12
CA GLU A 269 7.15 -12.76 17.38
C GLU A 269 6.89 -11.84 16.18
N PHE A 270 7.07 -10.52 16.36
CA PHE A 270 6.96 -9.58 15.24
C PHE A 270 8.03 -9.87 14.19
N MET A 271 9.28 -10.11 14.59
CA MET A 271 10.37 -10.43 13.68
C MET A 271 10.10 -11.74 12.91
N ALA A 272 9.57 -12.75 13.57
CA ALA A 272 9.15 -13.99 12.91
C ALA A 272 8.02 -13.75 11.91
N ALA A 273 7.01 -12.96 12.29
CA ALA A 273 5.91 -12.58 11.41
C ALA A 273 6.37 -11.72 10.23
N TRP A 274 7.32 -10.81 10.43
CA TRP A 274 7.91 -10.00 9.36
C TRP A 274 8.61 -10.88 8.31
N ARG A 275 9.48 -11.81 8.73
CA ARG A 275 10.13 -12.77 7.82
C ARG A 275 9.10 -13.62 7.07
N ALA A 276 8.10 -14.12 7.78
CA ALA A 276 7.01 -14.89 7.19
C ALA A 276 6.19 -14.09 6.16
N ALA A 277 5.94 -12.80 6.42
CA ALA A 277 5.26 -11.90 5.49
C ALA A 277 6.06 -11.68 4.20
N LEU A 278 7.39 -11.60 4.28
CA LEU A 278 8.26 -11.53 3.11
C LEU A 278 8.16 -12.80 2.26
N VAL A 279 8.22 -13.98 2.92
CA VAL A 279 8.05 -15.28 2.24
C VAL A 279 6.66 -15.37 1.59
N LEU A 280 5.59 -15.01 2.31
CA LEU A 280 4.23 -14.98 1.76
C LEU A 280 4.14 -14.08 0.52
N SER A 281 4.75 -12.90 0.56
CA SER A 281 4.78 -11.98 -0.57
C SER A 281 5.49 -12.59 -1.78
N ASP A 282 6.65 -13.21 -1.59
CA ASP A 282 7.41 -13.82 -2.67
C ASP A 282 6.75 -15.11 -3.20
N MET A 283 6.16 -15.96 -2.36
CA MET A 283 5.34 -17.10 -2.82
C MET A 283 4.14 -16.62 -3.65
N SER A 284 3.46 -15.54 -3.23
CA SER A 284 2.35 -14.96 -3.97
C SER A 284 2.82 -14.38 -5.32
N ALA A 285 3.99 -13.73 -5.35
CA ALA A 285 4.58 -13.20 -6.58
C ALA A 285 4.95 -14.32 -7.57
N LEU A 286 5.51 -15.44 -7.11
CA LEU A 286 5.76 -16.62 -7.94
C LEU A 286 4.49 -17.14 -8.61
N ALA A 287 3.38 -17.11 -7.91
CA ALA A 287 2.09 -17.58 -8.42
C ALA A 287 1.46 -16.61 -9.42
N THR A 288 1.64 -15.29 -9.23
CA THR A 288 0.88 -14.26 -9.96
C THR A 288 1.69 -13.45 -10.97
N ARG A 289 3.03 -13.50 -10.91
CA ARG A 289 3.94 -12.67 -11.71
C ARG A 289 5.04 -13.52 -12.39
N PRO A 290 4.72 -14.22 -13.46
CA PRO A 290 5.66 -15.14 -14.12
C PRO A 290 6.96 -14.45 -14.59
N GLU A 291 6.89 -13.17 -14.94
CA GLU A 291 8.03 -12.38 -15.39
C GLU A 291 9.09 -12.11 -14.31
N THR A 292 8.71 -12.14 -13.04
CA THR A 292 9.64 -11.89 -11.91
C THR A 292 10.16 -13.17 -11.22
N ARG A 293 9.78 -14.35 -11.71
CA ARG A 293 10.06 -15.64 -11.06
C ARG A 293 11.54 -15.88 -10.73
N PRO A 294 12.51 -15.63 -11.62
CA PRO A 294 13.92 -15.88 -11.31
C PRO A 294 14.40 -15.08 -10.08
N GLN A 295 14.12 -13.77 -10.08
CA GLN A 295 14.52 -12.87 -9.00
C GLN A 295 13.78 -13.20 -7.69
N THR A 296 12.53 -13.63 -7.80
CA THR A 296 11.70 -14.01 -6.64
C THR A 296 12.22 -15.29 -5.99
N LEU A 297 12.67 -16.29 -6.76
CA LEU A 297 13.28 -17.51 -6.24
C LEU A 297 14.63 -17.22 -5.57
N GLU A 298 15.42 -16.33 -6.11
CA GLU A 298 16.67 -15.88 -5.48
C GLU A 298 16.39 -15.24 -4.11
N ARG A 299 15.45 -14.30 -4.03
CA ARG A 299 15.04 -13.69 -2.75
C ARG A 299 14.52 -14.71 -1.74
N LEU A 300 13.71 -15.68 -2.17
CA LEU A 300 13.24 -16.76 -1.29
C LEU A 300 14.39 -17.59 -0.74
N ARG A 301 15.39 -17.89 -1.58
CA ARG A 301 16.58 -18.64 -1.13
C ARG A 301 17.34 -17.85 -0.06
N ASP A 302 17.56 -16.54 -0.27
CA ASP A 302 18.24 -15.68 0.70
C ASP A 302 17.46 -15.58 2.01
N LEU A 303 16.13 -15.46 1.94
CA LEU A 303 15.27 -15.44 3.13
C LEU A 303 15.32 -16.75 3.92
N LEU A 304 15.36 -17.89 3.23
CA LEU A 304 15.44 -19.21 3.89
C LEU A 304 16.77 -19.43 4.61
N MET A 305 17.87 -18.90 4.08
CA MET A 305 19.18 -18.94 4.76
C MET A 305 19.19 -18.12 6.07
N THR A 306 18.30 -17.13 6.19
CA THR A 306 18.16 -16.32 7.41
C THR A 306 17.06 -16.81 8.37
N LEU A 307 16.26 -17.80 7.94
CA LEU A 307 15.19 -18.42 8.74
C LEU A 307 15.64 -19.73 9.42
N ALA A 308 16.83 -20.23 9.08
CA ALA A 308 17.45 -21.39 9.71
C ALA A 308 18.21 -20.98 10.97
#